data_335ba4cb369a52d7893eee1fe74cc032
#
_entry.id   335ba4cb369a52d7893eee1fe74cc032
#
_cell.length_a   1.000
_cell.length_b   1.000
_cell.length_c   1.000
_cell.angle_alpha   90.00
_cell.angle_beta   90.00
_cell.angle_gamma   90.00
#
_symmetry.space_group_name_H-M   'P 1'
#
loop_
_entity.id
_entity.type
_entity.pdbx_description
1 polymer ?
#
loop_
_entity_poly.entity_id
_entity_poly.type
_entity_poly.pdbx_seq_one_letter_code
_entity_poly.pdbx_strand_id
1 'polypeptide(L)'
;MPDKETTRIETREYASSPCCMQEVIPRYGTELIQPDAWADVAPWRKAERKRLIDERLAVDAEGRKVKSEKIASRLDLTIGKVSGRIVSGYWPFRGEPDLRNWAIKVIERGGRIALPVVIQKGWPLEFRVWGPGDPLERGIWNILVPSHGPSVQPDVVIAPVVGFDDANYRLGYGGGFFDRTLAAMPKRPFVVGVGYAGSRIQTIYPQPHDIPMDVIVTDE
;
A
#
# COMPACT_ATOMS: atom_id res chain seq x y z
N MET A 1 23.09 -53.78 -22.25
CA MET A 1 22.01 -53.12 -21.47
C MET A 1 22.66 -52.34 -20.37
N PRO A 2 22.72 -51.00 -20.45
CA PRO A 2 23.13 -50.17 -19.32
C PRO A 2 21.93 -49.61 -18.61
N ASP A 3 22.09 -49.50 -17.29
CA ASP A 3 21.16 -49.11 -16.29
C ASP A 3 20.66 -47.68 -16.45
N LYS A 4 19.36 -47.47 -16.15
CA LYS A 4 18.74 -46.13 -16.04
C LYS A 4 19.00 -45.59 -14.63
N GLU A 5 19.92 -44.67 -14.55
CA GLU A 5 20.11 -43.83 -13.37
C GLU A 5 18.96 -42.80 -13.29
N THR A 6 18.11 -42.99 -12.27
CA THR A 6 17.02 -42.06 -11.95
C THR A 6 17.60 -40.92 -11.12
N THR A 7 17.80 -39.77 -11.76
CA THR A 7 18.24 -38.56 -11.09
C THR A 7 17.12 -38.05 -10.16
N ARG A 8 17.30 -38.25 -8.87
CA ARG A 8 16.44 -37.71 -7.81
C ARG A 8 16.73 -36.20 -7.69
N ILE A 9 15.76 -35.35 -8.07
CA ILE A 9 15.83 -33.92 -7.83
C ILE A 9 15.51 -33.70 -6.36
N GLU A 10 16.52 -33.41 -5.55
CA GLU A 10 16.34 -32.92 -4.18
C GLU A 10 15.77 -31.50 -4.22
N THR A 11 14.53 -31.36 -3.79
CA THR A 11 13.93 -30.05 -3.46
C THR A 11 14.62 -29.52 -2.21
N ARG A 12 15.52 -28.56 -2.35
CA ARG A 12 16.06 -27.79 -1.25
C ARG A 12 14.95 -26.90 -0.68
N GLU A 13 14.43 -27.29 0.49
CA GLU A 13 13.69 -26.36 1.34
C GLU A 13 14.65 -25.27 1.81
N TYR A 14 14.43 -24.05 1.34
CA TYR A 14 15.05 -22.85 1.90
C TYR A 14 14.34 -22.50 3.20
N ALA A 15 14.69 -23.15 4.29
CA ALA A 15 14.44 -22.64 5.62
C ALA A 15 15.43 -21.51 5.87
N SER A 16 14.96 -20.27 5.91
CA SER A 16 15.77 -19.13 6.33
C SER A 16 16.30 -19.41 7.75
N SER A 17 17.60 -19.42 7.88
CA SER A 17 18.27 -19.70 9.15
C SER A 17 17.86 -18.67 10.23
N PRO A 18 17.56 -19.08 11.48
CA PRO A 18 17.18 -18.17 12.56
C PRO A 18 18.27 -17.17 12.97
N CYS A 19 19.48 -17.33 12.48
CA CYS A 19 20.66 -16.57 12.92
C CYS A 19 20.69 -15.09 12.51
N CYS A 20 19.88 -14.65 11.54
CA CYS A 20 19.87 -13.25 11.09
C CYS A 20 18.78 -12.38 11.77
N MET A 21 18.00 -12.95 12.68
CA MET A 21 16.92 -12.22 13.37
C MET A 21 17.37 -11.41 14.60
N GLN A 22 18.61 -11.53 15.05
CA GLN A 22 19.05 -10.89 16.29
C GLN A 22 19.57 -9.45 16.13
N GLU A 23 19.82 -8.95 14.93
CA GLU A 23 20.50 -7.66 14.76
C GLU A 23 19.62 -6.47 14.36
N VAL A 24 18.32 -6.66 14.11
CA VAL A 24 17.43 -5.53 13.74
C VAL A 24 16.16 -5.57 14.57
N ILE A 25 16.28 -5.27 15.86
CA ILE A 25 15.12 -4.92 16.68
C ILE A 25 15.01 -3.40 16.66
N PRO A 26 14.01 -2.80 15.99
CA PRO A 26 13.77 -1.36 16.11
C PRO A 26 13.38 -1.08 17.56
N ARG A 27 14.11 -0.22 18.23
CA ARG A 27 13.72 0.30 19.55
C ARG A 27 12.55 1.26 19.35
N TYR A 28 11.34 0.77 19.53
CA TYR A 28 10.15 1.59 19.63
C TYR A 28 9.59 1.44 21.04
N GLY A 29 9.68 2.50 21.84
CA GLY A 29 9.23 2.50 23.22
C GLY A 29 10.12 1.69 24.16
N THR A 30 9.92 1.82 25.44
CA THR A 30 10.72 1.20 26.52
C THR A 30 10.47 -0.31 26.72
N GLU A 31 9.62 -0.96 25.89
CA GLU A 31 9.39 -2.40 25.93
C GLU A 31 9.93 -3.08 24.67
N LEU A 32 10.91 -3.94 24.87
CA LEU A 32 11.40 -4.87 23.86
C LEU A 32 10.28 -5.88 23.56
N ILE A 33 9.75 -5.88 22.34
CA ILE A 33 8.81 -6.91 21.90
C ILE A 33 9.58 -8.24 21.89
N GLN A 34 9.22 -9.15 22.79
CA GLN A 34 9.83 -10.47 22.87
C GLN A 34 9.48 -11.28 21.61
N PRO A 35 10.38 -12.18 21.14
CA PRO A 35 10.15 -13.01 19.94
C PRO A 35 8.81 -13.78 19.95
N ASP A 36 8.35 -14.20 21.11
CA ASP A 36 7.07 -14.91 21.29
C ASP A 36 5.84 -14.01 21.03
N ALA A 37 5.99 -12.68 21.14
CA ALA A 37 4.93 -11.73 20.81
C ALA A 37 4.62 -11.66 19.30
N TRP A 38 5.50 -12.15 18.45
CA TRP A 38 5.29 -12.17 17.00
C TRP A 38 4.17 -13.11 16.56
N ALA A 39 3.93 -14.19 17.30
CA ALA A 39 2.83 -15.12 17.03
C ALA A 39 1.46 -14.44 17.12
N ASP A 40 1.33 -13.42 17.96
CA ASP A 40 0.08 -12.69 18.18
C ASP A 40 -0.12 -11.50 17.26
N VAL A 41 0.91 -11.05 16.56
CA VAL A 41 0.83 -9.87 15.66
C VAL A 41 -0.14 -10.08 14.50
N ALA A 42 -0.16 -11.25 13.88
CA ALA A 42 -1.04 -11.51 12.74
C ALA A 42 -2.53 -11.52 13.14
N PRO A 43 -2.97 -12.19 14.23
CA PRO A 43 -4.32 -12.08 14.77
C PRO A 43 -4.68 -10.65 15.18
N TRP A 44 -3.77 -9.95 15.88
CA TRP A 44 -3.98 -8.57 16.29
C TRP A 44 -4.20 -7.65 15.07
N ARG A 45 -3.30 -7.69 14.06
CA ARG A 45 -3.45 -6.92 12.82
C ARG A 45 -4.76 -7.23 12.11
N LYS A 46 -5.24 -8.47 12.14
CA LYS A 46 -6.54 -8.86 11.57
C LYS A 46 -7.69 -8.21 12.30
N ALA A 47 -7.67 -8.24 13.64
CA ALA A 47 -8.71 -7.63 14.47
C ALA A 47 -8.72 -6.10 14.31
N GLU A 48 -7.54 -5.46 14.33
CA GLU A 48 -7.39 -4.02 14.20
C GLU A 48 -7.83 -3.51 12.82
N ARG A 49 -7.50 -4.24 11.73
CA ARG A 49 -8.05 -3.93 10.39
C ARG A 49 -9.57 -3.94 10.38
N LYS A 50 -10.18 -4.94 11.02
CA LYS A 50 -11.63 -5.02 11.08
C LYS A 50 -12.21 -3.81 11.80
N ARG A 51 -11.70 -3.48 12.98
CA ARG A 51 -12.13 -2.33 13.79
C ARG A 51 -12.05 -1.03 12.98
N LEU A 52 -10.88 -0.73 12.40
CA LEU A 52 -10.64 0.51 11.64
C LEU A 52 -11.47 0.60 10.36
N ILE A 53 -11.72 -0.52 9.67
CA ILE A 53 -12.60 -0.56 8.50
C ILE A 53 -14.05 -0.32 8.92
N ASP A 54 -14.52 -0.92 10.01
CA ASP A 54 -15.89 -0.74 10.50
C ASP A 54 -16.10 0.74 10.91
N GLU A 55 -15.16 1.36 11.62
CA GLU A 55 -15.19 2.78 11.97
C GLU A 55 -15.20 3.68 10.72
N ARG A 56 -14.37 3.37 9.73
CA ARG A 56 -14.33 4.10 8.46
C ARG A 56 -15.65 4.02 7.71
N LEU A 57 -16.29 2.86 7.70
CA LEU A 57 -17.59 2.66 7.05
C LEU A 57 -18.75 3.34 7.80
N ALA A 58 -18.60 3.57 9.10
CA ALA A 58 -19.58 4.32 9.89
C ALA A 58 -19.62 5.82 9.57
N VAL A 59 -18.55 6.37 8.96
CA VAL A 59 -18.57 7.76 8.47
C VAL A 59 -19.56 7.86 7.31
N ASP A 60 -20.47 8.82 7.38
CA ASP A 60 -21.46 9.04 6.32
C ASP A 60 -20.82 9.55 5.00
N ALA A 61 -21.61 9.60 3.94
CA ALA A 61 -21.12 9.96 2.62
C ALA A 61 -20.61 11.41 2.56
N GLU A 62 -21.31 12.34 3.22
CA GLU A 62 -20.93 13.75 3.23
C GLU A 62 -19.66 13.97 4.05
N GLY A 63 -19.55 13.34 5.21
CA GLY A 63 -18.33 13.36 6.03
C GLY A 63 -17.13 12.81 5.27
N ARG A 64 -17.27 11.68 4.55
CA ARG A 64 -16.20 11.13 3.71
C ARG A 64 -15.80 12.09 2.59
N LYS A 65 -16.76 12.78 1.98
CA LYS A 65 -16.49 13.77 0.91
C LYS A 65 -15.68 14.94 1.46
N VAL A 66 -16.11 15.56 2.54
CA VAL A 66 -15.41 16.70 3.19
C VAL A 66 -13.98 16.29 3.58
N LYS A 67 -13.82 15.12 4.21
CA LYS A 67 -12.49 14.59 4.57
C LYS A 67 -11.61 14.33 3.35
N SER A 68 -12.17 13.79 2.26
CA SER A 68 -11.43 13.55 1.01
C SER A 68 -10.95 14.84 0.36
N GLU A 69 -11.76 15.91 0.40
CA GLU A 69 -11.39 17.24 -0.11
C GLU A 69 -10.24 17.86 0.70
N LYS A 70 -10.25 17.71 2.02
CA LYS A 70 -9.13 18.15 2.87
C LYS A 70 -7.85 17.37 2.56
N ILE A 71 -7.94 16.05 2.45
CA ILE A 71 -6.80 15.19 2.07
C ILE A 71 -6.26 15.62 0.69
N ALA A 72 -7.12 15.84 -0.29
CA ALA A 72 -6.73 16.30 -1.63
C ALA A 72 -5.94 17.63 -1.59
N SER A 73 -6.40 18.60 -0.80
CA SER A 73 -5.71 19.88 -0.62
C SER A 73 -4.34 19.72 0.04
N ARG A 74 -4.22 18.82 1.02
CA ARG A 74 -2.94 18.52 1.69
C ARG A 74 -1.99 17.75 0.78
N LEU A 75 -2.50 16.87 -0.07
CA LEU A 75 -1.68 16.19 -1.09
C LEU A 75 -1.04 17.19 -2.06
N ASP A 76 -1.76 18.23 -2.45
CA ASP A 76 -1.21 19.29 -3.31
C ASP A 76 -0.03 20.02 -2.66
N LEU A 77 -0.12 20.29 -1.36
CA LEU A 77 0.99 20.89 -0.59
C LEU A 77 2.16 19.92 -0.41
N THR A 78 1.86 18.66 -0.15
CA THR A 78 2.88 17.63 0.14
C THR A 78 3.66 17.22 -1.11
N ILE A 79 2.98 17.04 -2.24
CA ILE A 79 3.60 16.56 -3.49
C ILE A 79 4.17 17.73 -4.30
N GLY A 80 3.55 18.90 -4.22
CA GLY A 80 3.97 20.09 -4.94
C GLY A 80 3.77 19.97 -6.46
N LYS A 81 4.82 20.24 -7.24
CA LYS A 81 4.76 20.25 -8.70
C LYS A 81 4.56 18.83 -9.25
N VAL A 82 3.48 18.62 -10.01
CA VAL A 82 3.14 17.33 -10.64
C VAL A 82 3.39 17.30 -12.14
N SER A 83 3.58 18.46 -12.78
CA SER A 83 3.82 18.55 -14.23
C SER A 83 5.02 17.68 -14.66
N GLY A 84 4.80 16.82 -15.64
CA GLY A 84 5.79 15.86 -16.15
C GLY A 84 6.02 14.64 -15.27
N ARG A 85 5.38 14.53 -14.09
CA ARG A 85 5.52 13.38 -13.18
C ARG A 85 4.38 12.37 -13.38
N ILE A 86 4.68 11.11 -13.05
CA ILE A 86 3.69 10.05 -12.95
C ILE A 86 3.35 9.89 -11.46
N VAL A 87 2.09 10.10 -11.12
CA VAL A 87 1.56 9.93 -9.77
C VAL A 87 0.64 8.71 -9.76
N SER A 88 0.89 7.73 -8.90
CA SER A 88 -0.08 6.65 -8.75
C SER A 88 -1.25 7.15 -7.92
N GLY A 89 -2.45 6.85 -8.39
CA GLY A 89 -3.66 6.92 -7.58
C GLY A 89 -4.08 5.53 -7.11
N TYR A 90 -5.32 5.45 -6.67
CA TYR A 90 -6.02 4.20 -6.42
C TYR A 90 -7.52 4.39 -6.68
N TRP A 91 -8.24 3.29 -6.93
CA TRP A 91 -9.69 3.33 -6.99
C TRP A 91 -10.24 3.10 -5.57
N PRO A 92 -11.05 4.03 -5.01
CA PRO A 92 -11.46 3.96 -3.61
C PRO A 92 -12.27 2.69 -3.32
N PHE A 93 -11.95 2.01 -2.24
CA PHE A 93 -12.56 0.76 -1.81
C PHE A 93 -12.92 0.82 -0.32
N ARG A 94 -14.08 0.27 0.05
CA ARG A 94 -14.53 0.20 1.46
C ARG A 94 -14.40 1.52 2.23
N GLY A 95 -14.92 2.61 1.66
CA GLY A 95 -14.95 3.92 2.31
C GLY A 95 -13.60 4.64 2.39
N GLU A 96 -12.62 4.26 1.59
CA GLU A 96 -11.36 5.01 1.43
C GLU A 96 -11.61 6.44 0.96
N PRO A 97 -10.69 7.39 1.26
CA PRO A 97 -10.76 8.74 0.69
C PRO A 97 -10.89 8.70 -0.82
N ASP A 98 -11.88 9.40 -1.36
CA ASP A 98 -12.10 9.46 -2.80
C ASP A 98 -11.26 10.58 -3.42
N LEU A 99 -10.19 10.19 -4.08
CA LEU A 99 -9.24 11.10 -4.73
C LEU A 99 -9.42 11.21 -6.25
N ARG A 100 -10.52 10.70 -6.81
CA ARG A 100 -10.73 10.71 -8.28
C ARG A 100 -10.78 12.14 -8.85
N ASN A 101 -11.46 13.05 -8.18
CA ASN A 101 -11.47 14.46 -8.58
C ASN A 101 -10.10 15.14 -8.46
N TRP A 102 -9.33 14.79 -7.44
CA TRP A 102 -7.95 15.25 -7.31
C TRP A 102 -7.06 14.68 -8.41
N ALA A 103 -7.21 13.42 -8.77
CA ALA A 103 -6.46 12.78 -9.87
C ALA A 103 -6.71 13.51 -11.21
N ILE A 104 -7.94 13.93 -11.50
CA ILE A 104 -8.27 14.76 -12.68
C ILE A 104 -7.50 16.08 -12.64
N LYS A 105 -7.49 16.77 -11.51
CA LYS A 105 -6.71 18.02 -11.33
C LYS A 105 -5.21 17.82 -11.50
N VAL A 106 -4.65 16.66 -11.12
CA VAL A 106 -3.24 16.31 -11.40
C VAL A 106 -2.99 16.26 -12.90
N ILE A 107 -3.90 15.64 -13.67
CA ILE A 107 -3.80 15.55 -15.14
C ILE A 107 -3.89 16.95 -15.76
N GLU A 108 -4.85 17.76 -15.35
CA GLU A 108 -5.03 19.15 -15.82
C GLU A 108 -3.79 20.02 -15.59
N ARG A 109 -3.02 19.73 -14.55
CA ARG A 109 -1.73 20.40 -14.22
C ARG A 109 -0.52 19.80 -14.94
N GLY A 110 -0.75 18.93 -15.94
CA GLY A 110 0.30 18.32 -16.76
C GLY A 110 1.02 17.13 -16.12
N GLY A 111 0.45 16.55 -15.06
CA GLY A 111 0.86 15.26 -14.52
C GLY A 111 0.20 14.10 -15.26
N ARG A 112 0.62 12.89 -14.95
CA ARG A 112 -0.04 11.65 -15.40
C ARG A 112 -0.46 10.85 -14.19
N ILE A 113 -1.65 10.24 -14.26
CA ILE A 113 -2.11 9.30 -13.22
C ILE A 113 -1.89 7.89 -13.71
N ALA A 114 -1.48 7.01 -12.80
CA ALA A 114 -1.44 5.57 -13.00
C ALA A 114 -2.19 4.87 -11.88
N LEU A 115 -2.92 3.80 -12.20
CA LEU A 115 -3.66 3.01 -11.22
C LEU A 115 -2.99 1.65 -11.02
N PRO A 116 -2.99 1.13 -9.78
CA PRO A 116 -2.42 -0.17 -9.47
C PRO A 116 -3.29 -1.30 -10.00
N VAL A 117 -2.65 -2.27 -10.65
CA VAL A 117 -3.28 -3.48 -11.18
C VAL A 117 -2.62 -4.68 -10.50
N VAL A 118 -3.44 -5.56 -9.93
CA VAL A 118 -2.96 -6.83 -9.38
C VAL A 118 -2.95 -7.86 -10.52
N ILE A 119 -1.77 -8.22 -10.97
CA ILE A 119 -1.60 -9.23 -12.03
C ILE A 119 -1.76 -10.64 -11.44
N GLN A 120 -1.16 -10.86 -10.30
CA GLN A 120 -1.19 -12.15 -9.61
C GLN A 120 -1.10 -11.95 -8.10
N LYS A 121 -1.79 -12.82 -7.35
CA LYS A 121 -1.69 -12.83 -5.87
C LYS A 121 -0.24 -13.12 -5.46
N GLY A 122 0.27 -12.33 -4.51
CA GLY A 122 1.63 -12.47 -4.01
C GLY A 122 2.71 -11.78 -4.87
N TRP A 123 2.35 -11.20 -5.99
CA TRP A 123 3.25 -10.45 -6.85
C TRP A 123 3.19 -8.94 -6.56
N PRO A 124 4.21 -8.17 -7.02
CA PRO A 124 4.13 -6.71 -7.04
C PRO A 124 2.95 -6.21 -7.88
N LEU A 125 2.48 -5.01 -7.58
CA LEU A 125 1.50 -4.30 -8.41
C LEU A 125 2.18 -3.84 -9.71
N GLU A 126 1.42 -3.89 -10.79
CA GLU A 126 1.70 -3.16 -12.01
C GLU A 126 0.96 -1.81 -11.96
N PHE A 127 1.57 -0.74 -12.47
CA PHE A 127 0.88 0.54 -12.58
C PHE A 127 0.61 0.83 -14.05
N ARG A 128 -0.67 1.05 -14.41
CA ARG A 128 -1.08 1.41 -15.76
C ARG A 128 -1.59 2.84 -15.79
N VAL A 129 -1.17 3.59 -16.81
CA VAL A 129 -1.65 4.96 -17.01
C VAL A 129 -3.15 4.96 -17.17
N TRP A 130 -3.79 5.96 -16.56
CA TRP A 130 -5.23 6.15 -16.61
C TRP A 130 -5.57 7.64 -16.73
N GLY A 131 -6.61 7.93 -17.50
CA GLY A 131 -7.25 9.23 -17.61
C GLY A 131 -8.77 9.12 -17.71
N PRO A 132 -9.49 10.26 -17.54
CA PRO A 132 -10.93 10.29 -17.74
C PRO A 132 -11.32 9.81 -19.14
N GLY A 133 -12.25 8.86 -19.21
CA GLY A 133 -12.69 8.25 -20.46
C GLY A 133 -11.97 6.96 -20.85
N ASP A 134 -10.85 6.65 -20.22
CA ASP A 134 -10.18 5.37 -20.47
C ASP A 134 -11.03 4.19 -19.99
N PRO A 135 -11.06 3.09 -20.75
CA PRO A 135 -11.86 1.94 -20.39
C PRO A 135 -11.29 1.25 -19.14
N LEU A 136 -12.20 0.92 -18.24
CA LEU A 136 -11.91 0.23 -17.00
C LEU A 136 -12.55 -1.16 -17.03
N GLU A 137 -11.89 -2.12 -16.41
CA GLU A 137 -12.41 -3.47 -16.16
C GLU A 137 -12.41 -3.78 -14.65
N ARG A 138 -13.10 -4.84 -14.26
CA ARG A 138 -13.13 -5.30 -12.88
C ARG A 138 -11.95 -6.23 -12.62
N GLY A 139 -11.00 -5.76 -11.83
CA GLY A 139 -9.88 -6.54 -11.33
C GLY A 139 -10.22 -7.34 -10.08
N ILE A 140 -9.18 -7.76 -9.36
CA ILE A 140 -9.30 -8.49 -8.09
C ILE A 140 -10.10 -7.63 -7.08
N TRP A 141 -10.92 -8.28 -6.26
CA TRP A 141 -11.87 -7.66 -5.31
C TRP A 141 -12.91 -6.74 -5.95
N ASN A 142 -13.15 -6.89 -7.25
CA ASN A 142 -14.10 -6.08 -7.98
C ASN A 142 -13.74 -4.57 -8.03
N ILE A 143 -12.45 -4.26 -7.85
CA ILE A 143 -11.92 -2.90 -7.96
C ILE A 143 -11.70 -2.59 -9.44
N LEU A 144 -12.10 -1.38 -9.87
CA LEU A 144 -11.89 -0.94 -11.24
C LEU A 144 -10.40 -0.66 -11.49
N VAL A 145 -9.89 -1.21 -12.59
CA VAL A 145 -8.51 -1.05 -13.06
C VAL A 145 -8.51 -0.73 -14.56
N PRO A 146 -7.47 -0.06 -15.09
CA PRO A 146 -7.35 0.14 -16.54
C PRO A 146 -7.30 -1.21 -17.26
N SER A 147 -8.19 -1.41 -18.26
CA SER A 147 -8.27 -2.66 -19.00
C SER A 147 -7.03 -2.91 -19.87
N HIS A 148 -6.36 -1.85 -20.29
CA HIS A 148 -5.14 -1.89 -21.11
C HIS A 148 -4.27 -0.67 -20.80
N GLY A 149 -3.11 -0.60 -21.44
CA GLY A 149 -2.17 0.50 -21.32
C GLY A 149 -0.77 0.01 -20.91
N PRO A 150 0.25 0.83 -21.17
CA PRO A 150 1.61 0.48 -20.81
C PRO A 150 1.79 0.48 -19.30
N SER A 151 2.57 -0.49 -18.81
CA SER A 151 3.08 -0.47 -17.45
C SER A 151 4.10 0.67 -17.30
N VAL A 152 3.99 1.40 -16.19
CA VAL A 152 4.84 2.55 -15.89
C VAL A 152 5.33 2.50 -14.45
N GLN A 153 6.44 3.21 -14.19
CA GLN A 153 6.92 3.41 -12.83
C GLN A 153 6.55 4.81 -12.34
N PRO A 154 5.73 4.93 -11.29
CA PRO A 154 5.38 6.22 -10.71
C PRO A 154 6.57 6.91 -10.04
N ASP A 155 6.63 8.25 -10.16
CA ASP A 155 7.54 9.09 -9.37
C ASP A 155 7.00 9.31 -7.96
N VAL A 156 5.67 9.25 -7.80
CA VAL A 156 4.95 9.35 -6.52
C VAL A 156 3.97 8.20 -6.41
N VAL A 157 4.00 7.49 -5.30
CA VAL A 157 3.04 6.41 -5.00
C VAL A 157 2.11 6.85 -3.88
N ILE A 158 0.80 6.92 -4.19
CA ILE A 158 -0.26 7.12 -3.19
C ILE A 158 -0.72 5.74 -2.73
N ALA A 159 -0.48 5.43 -1.47
CA ALA A 159 -0.87 4.16 -0.87
C ALA A 159 -2.03 4.36 0.12
N PRO A 160 -3.21 3.78 -0.13
CA PRO A 160 -4.28 3.85 0.86
C PRO A 160 -3.91 3.08 2.12
N VAL A 161 -4.26 3.64 3.28
CA VAL A 161 -4.01 3.01 4.57
C VAL A 161 -5.32 2.64 5.25
N VAL A 162 -5.36 1.50 5.92
CA VAL A 162 -6.43 1.13 6.85
C VAL A 162 -6.15 1.75 8.21
N GLY A 163 -4.90 1.71 8.65
CA GLY A 163 -4.36 2.37 9.82
C GLY A 163 -2.90 2.72 9.61
N PHE A 164 -2.34 3.55 10.47
CA PHE A 164 -0.94 3.97 10.41
C PHE A 164 -0.44 4.36 11.81
N ASP A 165 0.87 4.32 12.00
CA ASP A 165 1.54 4.76 13.22
C ASP A 165 2.45 5.97 12.99
N ASP A 166 3.00 6.50 14.08
CA ASP A 166 3.86 7.70 14.07
C ASP A 166 5.20 7.49 13.36
N ALA A 167 5.59 6.24 13.12
CA ALA A 167 6.76 5.89 12.33
C ALA A 167 6.44 5.74 10.82
N ASN A 168 5.25 6.17 10.39
CA ASN A 168 4.74 6.10 9.03
C ASN A 168 4.57 4.67 8.46
N TYR A 169 4.55 3.65 9.31
CA TYR A 169 4.15 2.34 8.87
C TYR A 169 2.64 2.27 8.68
N ARG A 170 2.22 1.57 7.64
CA ARG A 170 0.80 1.43 7.30
C ARG A 170 0.28 0.03 7.57
N LEU A 171 -0.90 -0.06 8.13
CA LEU A 171 -1.72 -1.26 8.14
C LEU A 171 -2.57 -1.26 6.86
N GLY A 172 -2.22 -2.10 5.90
CA GLY A 172 -3.01 -2.31 4.68
C GLY A 172 -4.02 -3.45 4.86
N TYR A 173 -4.64 -3.91 3.77
CA TYR A 173 -5.62 -5.02 3.79
C TYR A 173 -5.01 -6.41 4.06
N GLY A 174 -3.70 -6.52 4.24
CA GLY A 174 -3.02 -7.78 4.55
C GLY A 174 -2.52 -8.56 3.34
N GLY A 175 -2.69 -8.04 2.14
CA GLY A 175 -2.15 -8.67 0.92
C GLY A 175 -0.67 -8.40 0.67
N GLY A 176 -0.04 -7.43 1.36
CA GLY A 176 1.35 -7.03 1.22
C GLY A 176 1.74 -6.51 -0.18
N PHE A 177 0.76 -6.09 -0.98
CA PHE A 177 1.00 -5.67 -2.36
C PHE A 177 1.93 -4.46 -2.47
N PHE A 178 1.65 -3.40 -1.70
CA PHE A 178 2.48 -2.18 -1.74
C PHE A 178 3.90 -2.46 -1.23
N ASP A 179 4.06 -3.22 -0.15
CA ASP A 179 5.39 -3.54 0.40
C ASP A 179 6.24 -4.29 -0.62
N ARG A 180 5.68 -5.34 -1.25
CA ARG A 180 6.37 -6.06 -2.34
C ARG A 180 6.66 -5.18 -3.54
N THR A 181 5.73 -4.28 -3.90
CA THR A 181 5.90 -3.37 -5.02
C THR A 181 7.05 -2.40 -4.76
N LEU A 182 7.05 -1.76 -3.60
CA LEU A 182 8.09 -0.80 -3.21
C LEU A 182 9.47 -1.48 -3.10
N ALA A 183 9.51 -2.72 -2.57
CA ALA A 183 10.73 -3.51 -2.50
C ALA A 183 11.28 -3.91 -3.89
N ALA A 184 10.40 -4.12 -4.87
CA ALA A 184 10.78 -4.53 -6.23
C ALA A 184 11.10 -3.35 -7.15
N MET A 185 10.79 -2.12 -6.77
CA MET A 185 11.06 -0.94 -7.61
C MET A 185 12.56 -0.63 -7.71
N PRO A 186 13.15 -0.53 -8.91
CA PRO A 186 14.58 -0.25 -9.07
C PRO A 186 14.97 1.15 -8.57
N LYS A 187 14.03 2.10 -8.60
CA LYS A 187 14.17 3.43 -8.01
C LYS A 187 13.01 3.65 -7.05
N ARG A 188 13.32 3.98 -5.79
CA ARG A 188 12.30 4.29 -4.78
C ARG A 188 11.53 5.56 -5.19
N PRO A 189 10.20 5.51 -5.33
CA PRO A 189 9.37 6.69 -5.52
C PRO A 189 9.23 7.47 -4.21
N PHE A 190 8.67 8.67 -4.28
CA PHE A 190 8.14 9.34 -3.10
C PHE A 190 6.80 8.68 -2.71
N VAL A 191 6.73 8.12 -1.50
CA VAL A 191 5.59 7.30 -1.07
C VAL A 191 4.75 8.04 -0.05
N VAL A 192 3.50 8.30 -0.40
CA VAL A 192 2.53 9.00 0.44
C VAL A 192 1.43 8.05 0.87
N GLY A 193 1.34 7.80 2.17
CA GLY A 193 0.19 7.09 2.73
C GLY A 193 -1.02 8.03 2.82
N VAL A 194 -2.22 7.52 2.53
CA VAL A 194 -3.45 8.31 2.60
C VAL A 194 -4.51 7.59 3.41
N GLY A 195 -5.04 8.25 4.41
CA GLY A 195 -6.11 7.75 5.28
C GLY A 195 -6.80 8.85 6.06
N TYR A 196 -7.74 8.47 6.92
CA TYR A 196 -8.38 9.42 7.83
C TYR A 196 -7.58 9.55 9.13
N ALA A 197 -7.56 10.75 9.74
CA ALA A 197 -6.83 11.01 10.96
C ALA A 197 -7.22 10.04 12.10
N GLY A 198 -8.50 9.69 12.22
CA GLY A 198 -8.98 8.72 13.19
C GLY A 198 -8.45 7.29 13.01
N SER A 199 -7.72 7.00 11.94
CA SER A 199 -7.08 5.69 11.74
C SER A 199 -5.63 5.63 12.25
N ARG A 200 -5.17 6.67 12.97
CA ARG A 200 -3.88 6.64 13.69
C ARG A 200 -3.95 5.66 14.85
N ILE A 201 -2.92 4.84 14.97
CA ILE A 201 -2.76 3.85 16.05
C ILE A 201 -1.36 3.97 16.64
N GLN A 202 -1.16 3.43 17.85
CA GLN A 202 0.13 3.54 18.53
C GLN A 202 1.24 2.82 17.76
N THR A 203 0.97 1.65 17.21
CA THR A 203 1.91 0.88 16.39
C THR A 203 1.15 -0.12 15.53
N ILE A 204 1.68 -0.42 14.35
CA ILE A 204 1.22 -1.56 13.55
C ILE A 204 1.95 -2.86 13.93
N TYR A 205 2.88 -2.82 14.89
CA TYR A 205 3.89 -3.86 15.14
C TYR A 205 4.65 -4.22 13.85
N PRO A 206 5.51 -3.30 13.33
CA PRO A 206 6.16 -3.46 12.03
C PRO A 206 6.91 -4.78 11.92
N GLN A 207 6.79 -5.43 10.76
CA GLN A 207 7.48 -6.67 10.41
C GLN A 207 8.66 -6.33 9.48
N PRO A 208 9.69 -7.19 9.36
CA PRO A 208 10.87 -6.91 8.53
C PRO A 208 10.56 -6.60 7.05
N HIS A 209 9.41 -7.04 6.56
CA HIS A 209 8.97 -6.79 5.18
C HIS A 209 8.07 -5.56 5.01
N ASP A 210 7.65 -4.93 6.11
CA ASP A 210 6.85 -3.69 6.04
C ASP A 210 7.77 -2.51 5.66
N ILE A 211 7.31 -1.70 4.72
CA ILE A 211 8.05 -0.52 4.24
C ILE A 211 7.31 0.73 4.70
N PRO A 212 7.98 1.61 5.47
CA PRO A 212 7.34 2.86 5.89
C PRO A 212 7.13 3.80 4.70
N MET A 213 6.07 4.60 4.80
CA MET A 213 5.80 5.71 3.88
C MET A 213 6.75 6.87 4.17
N ASP A 214 7.02 7.71 3.18
CA ASP A 214 7.80 8.92 3.43
C ASP A 214 6.98 9.94 4.22
N VAL A 215 5.66 9.93 4.03
CA VAL A 215 4.71 10.76 4.78
C VAL A 215 3.31 10.12 4.78
N ILE A 216 2.53 10.41 5.81
CA ILE A 216 1.10 10.09 5.87
C ILE A 216 0.30 11.40 5.77
N VAL A 217 -0.64 11.46 4.85
CA VAL A 217 -1.55 12.60 4.65
C VAL A 217 -2.96 12.19 5.09
N THR A 218 -3.53 12.99 5.98
CA THR A 218 -4.87 12.80 6.55
C THR A 218 -5.74 14.03 6.36
N ASP A 219 -6.97 14.00 6.86
CA ASP A 219 -7.92 15.11 6.89
C ASP A 219 -7.65 16.14 8.02
N GLU A 220 -6.60 15.91 8.83
CA GLU A 220 -6.15 16.80 9.92
C GLU A 220 -4.68 17.14 9.81
#